data_00a6832f7ffa1b4fc9a0b991a034fff6
#
_entry.id   00a6832f7ffa1b4fc9a0b991a034fff6
#
_cell.length_a   1.000
_cell.length_b   1.000
_cell.length_c   1.000
_cell.angle_alpha   90.00
_cell.angle_beta   90.00
_cell.angle_gamma   90.00
#
_symmetry.space_group_name_H-M   'P 1'
#
loop_
_entity.id
_entity.type
_entity.pdbx_description
1 polymer ?
#
loop_
_entity_poly.entity_id
_entity_poly.type
_entity_poly.pdbx_seq_one_letter_code
_entity_poly.pdbx_strand_id
1 'polypeptide(L)'
;MTYTSLKIHSHYDNNIDVVEHDCDYLATGNVYLADDSIDDCYINFEFEAIIKMDCENDIDDIDLEIMLIEMENLSSEFLQHKAYFKTQIENWLNDNCKAKIQQLQKESYEF
;
A
#
# COMPACT_ATOMS: atom_id res chain seq x y z
N MET A 1 -15.25 16.57 -7.56
CA MET A 1 -14.49 15.44 -6.94
C MET A 1 -13.79 15.94 -5.70
N THR A 2 -13.83 15.18 -4.62
CA THR A 2 -13.13 15.46 -3.38
C THR A 2 -12.01 14.41 -3.19
N TYR A 3 -11.03 14.71 -2.31
CA TYR A 3 -9.97 13.73 -2.03
C TYR A 3 -10.50 12.43 -1.43
N THR A 4 -11.63 12.49 -0.71
CA THR A 4 -12.25 11.31 -0.10
C THR A 4 -12.91 10.37 -1.11
N SER A 5 -13.16 10.83 -2.33
CA SER A 5 -13.67 9.96 -3.40
C SER A 5 -12.61 9.13 -4.07
N LEU A 6 -11.33 9.45 -3.81
CA LEU A 6 -10.19 8.68 -4.33
C LEU A 6 -9.93 7.47 -3.44
N LYS A 7 -10.01 6.29 -4.04
CA LYS A 7 -9.78 5.01 -3.34
C LYS A 7 -8.89 4.11 -4.18
N ILE A 8 -8.28 3.13 -3.55
CA ILE A 8 -7.46 2.16 -4.27
C ILE A 8 -8.35 1.39 -5.24
N HIS A 9 -7.98 1.43 -6.50
CA HIS A 9 -8.81 0.97 -7.60
C HIS A 9 -8.25 -0.32 -8.21
N SER A 10 -9.06 -1.37 -8.23
CA SER A 10 -8.63 -2.70 -8.68
C SER A 10 -8.39 -2.81 -10.18
N HIS A 11 -8.84 -1.84 -10.98
CA HIS A 11 -8.61 -1.82 -12.43
C HIS A 11 -7.22 -1.33 -12.83
N TYR A 12 -6.49 -0.73 -11.91
CA TYR A 12 -5.11 -0.31 -12.14
C TYR A 12 -4.13 -1.37 -11.66
N ASP A 13 -2.92 -1.31 -12.18
CA ASP A 13 -1.86 -2.28 -11.84
C ASP A 13 -1.24 -1.97 -10.47
N ASN A 14 -1.98 -2.29 -9.41
CA ASN A 14 -1.46 -2.22 -8.06
C ASN A 14 -0.57 -3.43 -7.81
N ASN A 15 0.63 -3.22 -7.29
CA ASN A 15 1.50 -4.34 -6.99
C ASN A 15 2.18 -4.18 -5.64
N ILE A 16 2.45 -5.33 -5.01
CA ILE A 16 3.18 -5.44 -3.76
C ILE A 16 4.21 -6.55 -3.92
N ASP A 17 5.43 -6.26 -3.50
CA ASP A 17 6.48 -7.27 -3.32
C ASP A 17 6.88 -7.27 -1.85
N VAL A 18 6.90 -8.43 -1.20
CA VAL A 18 7.21 -8.55 0.22
C VAL A 18 8.40 -9.48 0.38
N VAL A 19 9.42 -9.01 1.09
CA VAL A 19 10.61 -9.79 1.40
C VAL A 19 10.92 -9.71 2.89
N GLU A 20 11.66 -10.68 3.40
CA GLU A 20 12.15 -10.64 4.77
C GLU A 20 13.22 -9.55 4.90
N HIS A 21 13.19 -8.82 6.02
CA HIS A 21 14.11 -7.73 6.29
C HIS A 21 14.40 -7.69 7.79
N ASP A 22 15.60 -8.14 8.18
CA ASP A 22 15.99 -8.33 9.58
C ASP A 22 14.95 -9.22 10.30
N CYS A 23 14.32 -8.73 11.36
CA CYS A 23 13.27 -9.47 12.08
C CYS A 23 11.87 -9.11 11.60
N ASP A 24 11.76 -8.24 10.60
CA ASP A 24 10.50 -7.73 10.06
C ASP A 24 10.35 -8.09 8.58
N TYR A 25 9.41 -7.44 7.91
CA TYR A 25 9.17 -7.62 6.48
C TYR A 25 9.19 -6.28 5.77
N LEU A 26 9.78 -6.24 4.60
CA LEU A 26 9.79 -5.06 3.74
C LEU A 26 8.81 -5.27 2.59
N ALA A 27 7.82 -4.39 2.50
CA ALA A 27 6.88 -4.35 1.39
C ALA A 27 7.23 -3.16 0.50
N THR A 28 7.35 -3.40 -0.78
CA THR A 28 7.56 -2.35 -1.79
C THR A 28 6.54 -2.53 -2.90
N GLY A 29 6.21 -1.44 -3.57
CA GLY A 29 5.28 -1.52 -4.69
C GLY A 29 4.67 -0.19 -5.04
N ASN A 30 3.56 -0.25 -5.75
CA ASN A 30 2.82 0.95 -6.10
C ASN A 30 1.32 0.69 -6.07
N VAL A 31 0.55 1.75 -5.75
CA VAL A 31 -0.90 1.72 -5.74
C VAL A 31 -1.45 2.94 -6.46
N TYR A 32 -2.61 2.77 -7.08
CA TYR A 32 -3.34 3.83 -7.75
C TYR A 32 -4.62 4.13 -6.97
N LEU A 33 -4.80 5.39 -6.62
CA LEU A 33 -6.04 5.88 -6.03
C LEU A 33 -6.79 6.67 -7.10
N ALA A 34 -8.03 6.30 -7.35
CA ALA A 34 -8.85 6.90 -8.40
C ALA A 34 -10.31 6.98 -7.97
N ASP A 35 -11.08 7.80 -8.68
CA ASP A 35 -12.54 7.89 -8.54
C ASP A 35 -13.17 7.06 -9.66
N ASP A 36 -14.02 6.11 -9.30
CA ASP A 36 -14.70 5.22 -10.25
C ASP A 36 -15.55 5.96 -11.30
N SER A 37 -16.02 7.15 -10.97
CA SER A 37 -16.91 7.92 -11.85
C SER A 37 -16.18 8.76 -12.88
N ILE A 38 -14.83 8.83 -12.81
CA ILE A 38 -14.01 9.69 -13.67
C ILE A 38 -12.87 8.86 -14.28
N ASP A 39 -12.82 8.82 -15.60
CA ASP A 39 -11.76 8.13 -16.32
C ASP A 39 -10.48 8.95 -16.34
N ASP A 40 -9.34 8.27 -16.40
CA ASP A 40 -7.99 8.85 -16.55
C ASP A 40 -7.63 9.92 -15.51
N CYS A 41 -8.12 9.72 -14.27
CA CYS A 41 -7.90 10.63 -13.17
C CYS A 41 -7.42 9.83 -11.96
N TYR A 42 -6.12 9.89 -11.65
CA TYR A 42 -5.55 9.04 -10.59
C TYR A 42 -4.33 9.68 -9.92
N ILE A 43 -4.01 9.16 -8.73
CA ILE A 43 -2.72 9.38 -8.08
C ILE A 43 -2.05 8.01 -7.92
N ASN A 44 -0.83 7.88 -8.45
CA ASN A 44 0.00 6.70 -8.25
C ASN A 44 1.04 6.98 -7.17
N PHE A 45 1.05 6.14 -6.14
CA PHE A 45 2.05 6.21 -5.07
C PHE A 45 3.00 5.02 -5.17
N GLU A 46 4.29 5.29 -5.28
CA GLU A 46 5.32 4.29 -4.99
C GLU A 46 5.64 4.35 -3.52
N PHE A 47 5.71 3.19 -2.87
CA PHE A 47 5.88 3.13 -1.44
C PHE A 47 6.88 2.07 -1.01
N GLU A 48 7.38 2.26 0.20
CA GLU A 48 8.16 1.30 0.98
C GLU A 48 7.54 1.22 2.37
N ALA A 49 7.38 0.02 2.89
CA ALA A 49 6.81 -0.14 4.23
C ALA A 49 7.52 -1.24 5.00
N ILE A 50 7.82 -0.97 6.27
CA ILE A 50 8.29 -1.99 7.20
C ILE A 50 7.08 -2.51 7.95
N ILE A 51 6.85 -3.82 7.86
CA ILE A 51 5.70 -4.48 8.47
C ILE A 51 6.19 -5.34 9.64
N LYS A 52 5.66 -5.07 10.82
CA LYS A 52 5.94 -5.82 12.03
C LYS A 52 4.79 -6.75 12.35
N MET A 53 5.10 -8.00 12.59
CA MET A 53 4.13 -9.02 12.97
C MET A 53 4.18 -9.26 14.47
N ASP A 54 3.02 -9.51 15.07
CA ASP A 54 2.94 -9.90 16.48
C ASP A 54 3.13 -11.42 16.65
N CYS A 55 3.07 -11.89 17.88
CA CYS A 55 3.26 -13.31 18.19
C CYS A 55 2.10 -14.20 17.72
N GLU A 56 0.97 -13.62 17.33
CA GLU A 56 -0.20 -14.33 16.82
C GLU A 56 -0.27 -14.34 15.29
N ASN A 57 0.80 -13.87 14.62
CA ASN A 57 0.90 -13.75 13.16
C ASN A 57 -0.09 -12.74 12.56
N ASP A 58 -0.45 -11.73 13.34
CA ASP A 58 -1.19 -10.57 12.85
C ASP A 58 -0.23 -9.39 12.66
N ILE A 59 -0.61 -8.47 11.79
CA ILE A 59 0.18 -7.26 11.57
C ILE A 59 0.02 -6.34 12.78
N ASP A 60 1.14 -6.06 13.45
CA ASP A 60 1.19 -5.20 14.63
C ASP A 60 1.40 -3.74 14.26
N ASP A 61 2.27 -3.48 13.30
CA ASP A 61 2.60 -2.12 12.89
C ASP A 61 3.02 -2.07 11.42
N ILE A 62 2.70 -0.97 10.76
CA ILE A 62 3.14 -0.68 9.39
C ILE A 62 3.77 0.71 9.39
N ASP A 63 5.07 0.76 9.11
CA ASP A 63 5.79 2.02 8.94
C ASP A 63 5.90 2.31 7.45
N LEU A 64 5.02 3.15 6.94
CA LEU A 64 4.86 3.44 5.52
C LEU A 64 5.58 4.73 5.13
N GLU A 65 6.41 4.64 4.09
CA GLU A 65 7.05 5.79 3.46
C GLU A 65 6.63 5.89 2.00
N ILE A 66 6.19 7.05 1.59
CA ILE A 66 5.86 7.35 0.19
C ILE A 66 7.13 7.81 -0.51
N MET A 67 7.56 7.08 -1.53
CA MET A 67 8.81 7.33 -2.24
C MET A 67 8.63 8.24 -3.46
N LEU A 68 7.52 8.07 -4.17
CA LEU A 68 7.22 8.84 -5.38
C LEU A 68 5.72 8.99 -5.55
N ILE A 69 5.31 10.15 -6.06
CA ILE A 69 3.90 10.45 -6.35
C ILE A 69 3.79 10.91 -7.79
N GLU A 70 2.92 10.24 -8.57
CA GLU A 70 2.56 10.65 -9.91
C GLU A 70 1.05 10.90 -9.97
N MET A 71 0.65 12.00 -10.61
CA MET A 71 -0.76 12.36 -10.73
C MET A 71 -1.14 12.54 -12.20
N GLU A 72 -2.34 12.11 -12.55
CA GLU A 72 -2.93 12.30 -13.86
C GLU A 72 -4.29 13.01 -13.72
N ASN A 73 -4.42 14.17 -14.36
CA ASN A 73 -5.65 14.96 -14.40
C ASN A 73 -6.20 15.37 -13.02
N LEU A 74 -5.33 15.54 -12.05
CA LEU A 74 -5.68 16.01 -10.72
C LEU A 74 -4.89 17.26 -10.35
N SER A 75 -5.49 18.10 -9.53
CA SER A 75 -4.83 19.29 -8.97
C SER A 75 -3.81 18.89 -7.91
N SER A 76 -2.70 19.60 -7.85
CA SER A 76 -1.70 19.41 -6.79
C SER A 76 -2.24 19.67 -5.38
N GLU A 77 -3.39 20.30 -5.27
CA GLU A 77 -4.07 20.53 -3.99
C GLU A 77 -4.38 19.22 -3.25
N PHE A 78 -4.58 18.12 -3.99
CA PHE A 78 -4.81 16.81 -3.39
C PHE A 78 -3.67 16.35 -2.51
N LEU A 79 -2.44 16.82 -2.77
CA LEU A 79 -1.27 16.46 -1.96
C LEU A 79 -1.33 16.98 -0.53
N GLN A 80 -2.20 17.93 -0.23
CA GLN A 80 -2.45 18.41 1.13
C GLN A 80 -3.05 17.32 2.03
N HIS A 81 -3.63 16.28 1.44
CA HIS A 81 -4.34 15.22 2.14
C HIS A 81 -3.52 13.92 2.22
N LYS A 82 -2.20 14.04 2.31
CA LYS A 82 -1.29 12.86 2.38
C LYS A 82 -1.66 11.89 3.50
N ALA A 83 -2.09 12.39 4.66
CA ALA A 83 -2.46 11.54 5.78
C ALA A 83 -3.63 10.61 5.42
N TYR A 84 -4.62 11.12 4.69
CA TYR A 84 -5.73 10.31 4.20
C TYR A 84 -5.24 9.22 3.26
N PHE A 85 -4.39 9.58 2.29
CA PHE A 85 -3.88 8.62 1.31
C PHE A 85 -2.99 7.56 1.95
N LYS A 86 -2.14 7.96 2.90
CA LYS A 86 -1.33 7.01 3.67
C LYS A 86 -2.21 6.01 4.43
N THR A 87 -3.29 6.47 5.06
CA THR A 87 -4.23 5.59 5.75
C THR A 87 -4.87 4.58 4.80
N GLN A 88 -5.27 5.01 3.60
CA GLN A 88 -5.81 4.12 2.58
C GLN A 88 -4.80 3.04 2.18
N ILE A 89 -3.54 3.43 1.98
CA ILE A 89 -2.48 2.50 1.61
C ILE A 89 -2.16 1.54 2.74
N GLU A 90 -2.09 2.01 3.98
CA GLU A 90 -1.86 1.17 5.16
C GLU A 90 -2.95 0.12 5.33
N ASN A 91 -4.21 0.50 5.16
CA ASN A 91 -5.34 -0.43 5.23
C ASN A 91 -5.26 -1.49 4.14
N TRP A 92 -4.91 -1.07 2.92
CA TRP A 92 -4.74 -1.98 1.80
C TRP A 92 -3.58 -2.96 2.02
N LEU A 93 -2.47 -2.46 2.57
CA LEU A 93 -1.32 -3.31 2.93
C LEU A 93 -1.72 -4.32 4.00
N ASN A 94 -2.46 -3.87 5.02
CA ASN A 94 -2.93 -4.77 6.08
C ASN A 94 -3.78 -5.91 5.51
N ASP A 95 -4.64 -5.62 4.53
CA ASP A 95 -5.51 -6.62 3.91
C ASP A 95 -4.77 -7.56 2.96
N ASN A 96 -3.69 -7.09 2.32
CA ASN A 96 -3.04 -7.82 1.23
C ASN A 96 -1.67 -8.42 1.58
N CYS A 97 -0.97 -7.87 2.57
CA CYS A 97 0.37 -8.36 2.94
C CYS A 97 0.35 -9.55 3.87
N LYS A 98 -0.68 -9.70 4.69
CA LYS A 98 -0.74 -10.76 5.69
C LYS A 98 -0.59 -12.15 5.05
N ALA A 99 -1.31 -12.42 3.97
CA ALA A 99 -1.24 -13.70 3.27
C ALA A 99 0.14 -13.93 2.66
N LYS A 100 0.76 -12.89 2.10
CA LYS A 100 2.11 -12.98 1.52
C LYS A 100 3.16 -13.28 2.59
N ILE A 101 3.06 -12.65 3.75
CA ILE A 101 3.96 -12.88 4.88
C ILE A 101 3.78 -14.29 5.41
N GLN A 102 2.55 -14.76 5.56
CA GLN A 102 2.27 -16.12 6.02
C GLN A 102 2.85 -17.16 5.06
N GLN A 103 2.80 -16.89 3.76
CA GLN A 103 3.41 -17.76 2.77
C GLN A 103 4.93 -17.79 2.89
N LEU A 104 5.58 -16.65 3.11
CA LEU A 104 7.02 -16.58 3.35
C LEU A 104 7.42 -17.35 4.60
N GLN A 105 6.66 -17.24 5.67
CA GLN A 105 6.87 -18.00 6.89
C GLN A 105 6.76 -19.51 6.64
N LYS A 106 5.76 -19.93 5.86
CA LYS A 106 5.55 -21.33 5.50
C LYS A 106 6.70 -21.88 4.67
N GLU A 107 7.17 -21.14 3.68
CA GLU A 107 8.33 -21.53 2.86
C GLU A 107 9.59 -21.68 3.69
N SER A 108 9.75 -20.86 4.73
CA SER A 108 10.88 -20.93 5.65
C SER A 108 10.90 -22.22 6.47
N TYR A 109 9.75 -22.87 6.68
CA TYR A 109 9.62 -24.11 7.44
C TYR A 109 9.68 -25.38 6.59
N GLU A 110 9.70 -25.26 5.27
CA GLU A 110 9.65 -26.41 4.35
C GLU A 110 11.03 -26.95 3.96
N PHE A 111 12.02 -26.73 4.77
CA PHE A 111 13.37 -27.28 4.55
C PHE A 111 13.55 -28.61 5.24
#